data_c68010a0c309a2633d991ce260ba09ca
#
_entry.id   c68010a0c309a2633d991ce260ba09ca
#
_cell.length_a   1.000
_cell.length_b   1.000
_cell.length_c   1.000
_cell.angle_alpha   90.00
_cell.angle_beta   90.00
_cell.angle_gamma   90.00
#
_symmetry.space_group_name_H-M   'P 1'
#
loop_
_entity.id
_entity.type
_entity.pdbx_description
1 polymer ?
#
loop_
_entity_poly.entity_id
_entity_poly.type
_entity_poly.pdbx_seq_one_letter_code
_entity_poly.pdbx_strand_id
1 'polypeptide(L)'
;MSNKIGLILALVIFLESYLFMYDLYTVQLVNSKLVMSSNFVNGLIIKEGGVSEEIYSYVENDVDGRLYLESENYPGAGGKIEYTLVVDFYRLYKRSVESMSISRSVLLGYTLN
;
A
#
# COMPACT_ATOMS: atom_id res chain seq x y z
N MET A 1 -16.50 29.78 -35.24
CA MET A 1 -17.33 29.74 -34.06
C MET A 1 -17.39 28.33 -33.47
N SER A 2 -17.95 27.39 -34.23
CA SER A 2 -18.05 26.01 -33.74
C SER A 2 -16.69 25.39 -33.46
N ASN A 3 -15.65 25.82 -34.23
CA ASN A 3 -14.30 25.28 -34.03
C ASN A 3 -13.74 25.61 -32.65
N LYS A 4 -14.03 26.81 -32.15
CA LYS A 4 -13.54 27.20 -30.81
C LYS A 4 -14.24 26.43 -29.72
N ILE A 5 -15.53 26.23 -29.86
CA ILE A 5 -16.31 25.45 -28.88
C ILE A 5 -15.83 24.02 -28.89
N GLY A 6 -15.61 23.45 -30.07
CA GLY A 6 -15.11 22.08 -30.16
C GLY A 6 -13.73 21.93 -29.57
N LEU A 7 -12.85 22.93 -29.76
CA LEU A 7 -11.51 22.90 -29.19
C LEU A 7 -11.56 22.96 -27.66
N ILE A 8 -12.41 23.84 -27.11
CA ILE A 8 -12.54 23.94 -25.66
C ILE A 8 -13.06 22.63 -25.05
N LEU A 9 -14.09 22.06 -25.69
CA LEU A 9 -14.63 20.77 -25.23
C LEU A 9 -13.57 19.67 -25.28
N ALA A 10 -12.77 19.65 -26.36
CA ALA A 10 -11.72 18.67 -26.51
C ALA A 10 -10.67 18.82 -25.40
N LEU A 11 -10.32 20.07 -25.05
CA LEU A 11 -9.37 20.31 -23.97
C LEU A 11 -9.90 19.85 -22.61
N VAL A 12 -11.18 20.10 -22.35
CA VAL A 12 -11.80 19.68 -21.11
C VAL A 12 -11.78 18.15 -20.99
N ILE A 13 -12.18 17.47 -22.05
CA ILE A 13 -12.19 16.01 -22.07
C ILE A 13 -10.77 15.47 -21.90
N PHE A 14 -9.81 16.10 -22.57
CA PHE A 14 -8.40 15.69 -22.49
C PHE A 14 -7.88 15.83 -21.06
N LEU A 15 -8.19 16.95 -20.39
CA LEU A 15 -7.76 17.17 -19.01
C LEU A 15 -8.38 16.16 -18.06
N GLU A 16 -9.67 15.89 -18.21
CA GLU A 16 -10.33 14.90 -17.37
C GLU A 16 -9.72 13.51 -17.56
N SER A 17 -9.46 13.16 -18.81
CA SER A 17 -8.82 11.88 -19.12
C SER A 17 -7.43 11.80 -18.52
N TYR A 18 -6.67 12.89 -18.57
CA TYR A 18 -5.34 12.96 -18.00
C TYR A 18 -5.39 12.74 -16.49
N LEU A 19 -6.30 13.41 -15.80
CA LEU A 19 -6.43 13.26 -14.36
C LEU A 19 -6.83 11.83 -13.98
N PHE A 20 -7.73 11.25 -14.73
CA PHE A 20 -8.16 9.88 -14.50
C PHE A 20 -7.00 8.91 -14.70
N MET A 21 -6.23 9.09 -15.78
CA MET A 21 -5.06 8.26 -16.05
C MET A 21 -4.00 8.41 -14.96
N TYR A 22 -3.80 9.65 -14.49
CA TYR A 22 -2.88 9.90 -13.41
C TYR A 22 -3.29 9.14 -12.14
N ASP A 23 -4.59 9.15 -11.82
CA ASP A 23 -5.08 8.43 -10.66
C ASP A 23 -4.86 6.92 -10.79
N LEU A 24 -5.12 6.37 -11.98
CA LEU A 24 -4.86 4.95 -12.22
C LEU A 24 -3.39 4.62 -12.04
N TYR A 25 -2.51 5.48 -12.56
CA TYR A 25 -1.09 5.30 -12.41
C TYR A 25 -0.67 5.33 -10.94
N THR A 26 -1.22 6.30 -10.19
CA THR A 26 -0.95 6.43 -8.76
C THR A 26 -1.39 5.18 -8.00
N VAL A 27 -2.58 4.66 -8.31
CA VAL A 27 -3.08 3.45 -7.69
C VAL A 27 -2.13 2.29 -7.94
N GLN A 28 -1.63 2.16 -9.17
CA GLN A 28 -0.70 1.09 -9.50
C GLN A 28 0.62 1.24 -8.75
N LEU A 29 1.13 2.47 -8.65
CA LEU A 29 2.36 2.73 -7.90
C LEU A 29 2.21 2.39 -6.42
N VAL A 30 1.08 2.79 -5.82
CA VAL A 30 0.82 2.52 -4.41
C VAL A 30 0.69 1.01 -4.19
N ASN A 31 -0.01 0.34 -5.09
CA ASN A 31 -0.15 -1.12 -4.99
C ASN A 31 1.20 -1.81 -5.07
N SER A 32 2.04 -1.41 -6.02
CA SER A 32 3.38 -1.99 -6.15
C SER A 32 4.21 -1.73 -4.90
N LYS A 33 4.12 -0.52 -4.36
CA LYS A 33 4.83 -0.17 -3.14
C LYS A 33 4.37 -1.03 -1.98
N LEU A 34 3.05 -1.24 -1.84
CA LEU A 34 2.52 -2.09 -0.80
C LEU A 34 3.02 -3.53 -0.93
N VAL A 35 2.99 -4.08 -2.14
CA VAL A 35 3.45 -5.45 -2.36
C VAL A 35 4.92 -5.59 -2.01
N MET A 36 5.74 -4.68 -2.49
CA MET A 36 7.18 -4.72 -2.21
C MET A 36 7.46 -4.55 -0.72
N SER A 37 6.76 -3.62 -0.09
CA SER A 37 6.93 -3.36 1.33
C SER A 37 6.47 -4.54 2.16
N SER A 38 5.36 -5.18 1.77
CA SER A 38 4.88 -6.34 2.50
C SER A 38 5.87 -7.51 2.39
N ASN A 39 6.50 -7.68 1.23
CA ASN A 39 7.52 -8.72 1.08
C ASN A 39 8.71 -8.44 1.98
N PHE A 40 9.12 -7.19 2.09
CA PHE A 40 10.20 -6.80 2.97
C PHE A 40 9.83 -7.01 4.44
N VAL A 41 8.61 -6.62 4.82
CA VAL A 41 8.13 -6.82 6.19
C VAL A 41 8.04 -8.31 6.51
N ASN A 42 7.58 -9.13 5.56
CA ASN A 42 7.55 -10.57 5.75
C ASN A 42 8.95 -11.09 6.10
N GLY A 43 9.95 -10.63 5.35
CA GLY A 43 11.33 -11.03 5.61
C GLY A 43 11.81 -10.61 6.98
N LEU A 44 11.47 -9.39 7.40
CA LEU A 44 11.84 -8.91 8.73
C LEU A 44 11.16 -9.71 9.83
N ILE A 45 9.88 -10.03 9.67
CA ILE A 45 9.14 -10.80 10.66
C ILE A 45 9.77 -12.18 10.81
N ILE A 46 10.10 -12.81 9.70
CA ILE A 46 10.73 -14.15 9.75
C ILE A 46 12.10 -14.07 10.43
N LYS A 47 12.87 -13.04 10.08
CA LYS A 47 14.20 -12.89 10.63
C LYS A 47 14.19 -12.64 12.14
N GLU A 48 13.26 -11.82 12.60
CA GLU A 48 13.21 -11.44 14.01
C GLU A 48 12.28 -12.32 14.84
N GLY A 49 11.52 -13.17 14.19
CA GLY A 49 10.60 -14.07 14.90
C GLY A 49 9.33 -13.38 15.37
N GLY A 50 9.02 -12.20 14.87
CA GLY A 50 7.82 -11.48 15.25
C GLY A 50 7.90 -10.05 14.80
N VAL A 51 6.90 -9.26 15.17
CA VAL A 51 6.85 -7.85 14.83
C VAL A 51 7.55 -7.05 15.91
N SER A 52 8.55 -6.27 15.52
CA SER A 52 9.35 -5.46 16.44
C SER A 52 9.13 -3.98 16.15
N GLU A 53 9.69 -3.13 17.02
CA GLU A 53 9.65 -1.69 16.81
C GLU A 53 10.35 -1.28 15.53
N GLU A 54 11.37 -2.01 15.12
CA GLU A 54 12.06 -1.74 13.87
C GLU A 54 11.12 -1.86 12.68
N ILE A 55 10.24 -2.85 12.71
CA ILE A 55 9.27 -3.06 11.64
C ILE A 55 8.27 -1.91 11.60
N TYR A 56 7.75 -1.50 12.76
CA TYR A 56 6.86 -0.34 12.82
C TYR A 56 7.55 0.93 12.34
N SER A 57 8.80 1.11 12.73
CA SER A 57 9.58 2.27 12.32
C SER A 57 9.80 2.28 10.81
N TYR A 58 10.09 1.11 10.23
CA TYR A 58 10.24 0.99 8.79
C TYR A 58 8.94 1.38 8.07
N VAL A 59 7.81 0.87 8.55
CA VAL A 59 6.52 1.16 7.92
C VAL A 59 6.18 2.64 8.01
N GLU A 60 6.41 3.26 9.16
CA GLU A 60 6.11 4.68 9.32
C GLU A 60 7.03 5.57 8.50
N ASN A 61 8.32 5.28 8.49
CA ASN A 61 9.31 6.19 7.92
C ASN A 61 9.60 5.92 6.45
N ASP A 62 9.77 4.65 6.08
CA ASP A 62 10.17 4.31 4.73
C ASP A 62 8.99 4.06 3.80
N VAL A 63 7.92 3.48 4.34
CA VAL A 63 6.73 3.18 3.56
C VAL A 63 5.70 4.31 3.64
N ASP A 64 5.79 5.11 4.69
CA ASP A 64 4.83 6.19 4.97
C ASP A 64 3.43 5.62 5.12
N GLY A 65 3.34 4.50 5.81
CA GLY A 65 2.09 3.80 6.01
C GLY A 65 1.88 3.41 7.46
N ARG A 66 0.91 2.55 7.65
CA ARG A 66 0.55 2.06 8.98
C ARG A 66 0.49 0.54 8.97
N LEU A 67 0.89 -0.05 10.06
CA LEU A 67 0.87 -1.49 10.24
C LEU A 67 -0.14 -1.86 11.31
N TYR A 68 -1.05 -2.74 10.99
CA TYR A 68 -2.04 -3.24 11.93
C TYR A 68 -1.88 -4.75 12.07
N LEU A 69 -1.82 -5.20 13.31
CA LEU A 69 -1.80 -6.64 13.60
C LEU A 69 -3.22 -7.10 13.86
N GLU A 70 -3.60 -8.20 13.23
CA GLU A 70 -4.92 -8.78 13.45
C GLU A 70 -4.96 -9.62 14.71
N SER A 71 -3.79 -10.07 15.17
CA SER A 71 -3.68 -10.82 16.40
C SER A 71 -2.65 -10.15 17.30
N GLU A 72 -3.02 -9.93 18.56
CA GLU A 72 -2.12 -9.36 19.53
C GLU A 72 -1.13 -10.37 20.07
N ASN A 73 -1.44 -11.64 19.92
CA ASN A 73 -0.59 -12.69 20.45
C ASN A 73 0.52 -13.01 19.46
N TYR A 74 1.73 -12.94 19.95
CA TYR A 74 2.86 -13.39 19.16
C TYR A 74 2.95 -14.90 19.32
N PRO A 75 2.74 -15.62 18.25
CA PRO A 75 2.92 -17.05 18.33
C PRO A 75 4.39 -17.36 18.52
N GLY A 76 4.69 -18.43 19.17
CA GLY A 76 6.04 -18.90 19.23
C GLY A 76 6.46 -19.51 17.91
N ALA A 77 7.53 -20.26 17.91
CA ALA A 77 7.98 -20.96 16.73
C ALA A 77 6.86 -21.81 16.16
N GLY A 78 6.68 -21.75 14.86
CA GLY A 78 5.60 -22.45 14.18
C GLY A 78 4.29 -21.71 14.17
N GLY A 79 4.25 -20.51 14.74
CA GLY A 79 3.03 -19.70 14.75
C GLY A 79 2.82 -18.92 13.47
N LYS A 80 1.70 -18.22 13.44
CA LYS A 80 1.30 -17.43 12.29
C LYS A 80 1.00 -16.00 12.73
N ILE A 81 1.54 -15.04 12.00
CA ILE A 81 1.28 -13.64 12.25
C ILE A 81 0.51 -13.08 11.04
N GLU A 82 -0.62 -12.47 11.33
CA GLU A 82 -1.41 -11.80 10.30
C GLU A 82 -1.34 -10.30 10.53
N TYR A 83 -1.11 -9.57 9.44
CA TYR A 83 -1.00 -8.11 9.53
C TYR A 83 -1.57 -7.47 8.28
N THR A 84 -1.89 -6.19 8.41
CA THR A 84 -2.37 -5.37 7.31
C THR A 84 -1.52 -4.12 7.22
N LEU A 85 -1.00 -3.85 6.03
CA LEU A 85 -0.32 -2.58 5.74
C LEU A 85 -1.29 -1.65 5.06
N VAL A 86 -1.34 -0.41 5.52
CA VAL A 86 -2.23 0.61 4.97
C VAL A 86 -1.41 1.82 4.58
N VAL A 87 -1.62 2.32 3.37
CA VAL A 87 -0.98 3.54 2.87
C VAL A 87 -2.08 4.46 2.36
N ASP A 88 -1.99 5.73 2.76
CA ASP A 88 -2.91 6.75 2.26
C ASP A 88 -2.30 7.43 1.04
N PHE A 89 -3.14 7.80 0.09
CA PHE A 89 -2.68 8.50 -1.09
C PHE A 89 -3.78 9.44 -1.58
N TYR A 90 -3.38 10.49 -2.31
CA TYR A 90 -4.32 11.49 -2.80
C TYR A 90 -4.68 11.19 -4.25
N ARG A 91 -5.97 11.27 -4.55
CA ARG A 91 -6.47 11.08 -5.91
C ARG A 91 -6.89 12.42 -6.48
N LEU A 92 -6.24 12.81 -7.56
CA LEU A 92 -6.49 14.10 -8.19
C LEU A 92 -7.89 14.19 -8.80
N TYR A 93 -8.30 13.12 -9.47
CA TYR A 93 -9.60 13.14 -10.14
C TYR A 93 -10.74 13.24 -9.15
N LYS A 94 -10.65 12.46 -8.06
CA LYS A 94 -11.68 12.49 -7.02
C LYS A 94 -11.46 13.58 -5.99
N ARG A 95 -10.26 14.17 -5.97
CA ARG A 95 -9.90 15.22 -5.02
C ARG A 95 -10.10 14.77 -3.58
N SER A 96 -9.69 13.58 -3.29
CA SER A 96 -9.83 13.01 -1.95
C SER A 96 -8.64 12.15 -1.61
N VAL A 97 -8.43 11.96 -0.31
CA VAL A 97 -7.44 11.02 0.18
C VAL A 97 -8.10 9.67 0.31
N GLU A 98 -7.48 8.66 -0.26
CA GLU A 98 -7.96 7.29 -0.16
C GLU A 98 -6.88 6.43 0.45
N SER A 99 -7.28 5.30 0.99
CA SER A 99 -6.35 4.36 1.60
C SER A 99 -6.33 3.08 0.80
N MET A 100 -5.16 2.50 0.67
CA MET A 100 -5.00 1.20 0.07
C MET A 100 -4.32 0.29 1.08
N SER A 101 -4.78 -0.94 1.19
CA SER A 101 -4.25 -1.87 2.16
C SER A 101 -3.94 -3.21 1.53
N ILE A 102 -3.02 -3.91 2.16
CA ILE A 102 -2.71 -5.30 1.80
C ILE A 102 -2.61 -6.10 3.09
N SER A 103 -3.30 -7.23 3.12
CA SER A 103 -3.27 -8.14 4.27
C SER A 103 -2.43 -9.34 3.92
N ARG A 104 -1.51 -9.68 4.80
CA ARG A 104 -0.60 -10.79 4.59
C ARG A 104 -0.50 -11.60 5.86
N SER A 105 -0.11 -12.84 5.71
CA SER A 105 0.17 -13.70 6.85
C SER A 105 1.55 -14.31 6.69
N VAL A 106 2.24 -14.46 7.81
CA VAL A 106 3.59 -15.00 7.83
C VAL A 106 3.60 -16.18 8.79
N LEU A 107 4.10 -17.31 8.32
CA LEU A 107 4.31 -18.48 9.18
C LEU A 107 5.72 -18.38 9.77
N LEU A 108 5.81 -18.43 11.08
CA LEU A 108 7.08 -18.47 11.79
C LEU A 108 7.47 -19.92 11.90
N GLY A 109 8.41 -20.24 11.17
CA GLY A 109 8.76 -21.51 11.10
C GLY A 109 9.47 -22.34 11.95
N TYR A 110 9.79 -22.77 11.69
CA TYR A 110 10.20 -23.34 11.90
C TYR A 110 10.82 -24.25 11.86
N THR A 111 10.91 -24.62 11.97
CA THR A 111 11.20 -25.26 11.98
C THR A 111 11.77 -26.09 12.04
N LEU A 112 11.96 -26.59 11.72
CA LEU A 112 12.34 -27.30 11.68
C LEU A 112 13.13 -27.93 11.97
N ASN A 113 13.33 -28.33 12.24
CA ASN A 113 14.04 -28.80 12.47
C ASN A 113 14.66 -29.24 12.34
#